data_eaaa0d50c826a5c3e9fd7aeb6d1745ae
#
_entry.id   eaaa0d50c826a5c3e9fd7aeb6d1745ae
#
_cell.length_a   1.000
_cell.length_b   1.000
_cell.length_c   1.000
_cell.angle_alpha   90.00
_cell.angle_beta   90.00
_cell.angle_gamma   90.00
#
_symmetry.space_group_name_H-M   'P 1'
#
loop_
_entity.id
_entity.type
_entity.pdbx_description
1 polymer ?
#
loop_
_entity_poly.entity_id
_entity_poly.type
_entity_poly.pdbx_seq_one_letter_code
_entity_poly.pdbx_strand_id
1 'polypeptide(L)'
;MKNKKLLALALAGFTVFACASCSGGNGNSGNGGSSSNSESKGSLALYRDGMSYTESDTIAENEVYALYYDIMGGSDVMPIGGFYAPYASGGSVEGNPSPDFLTDYYYKVLSDAGINMFAYSVDRHSYGSENANVHKSLDLCEKYNIGYFVDSYWVMNQLGSHTEDYPLEDMTLGTAQGQKILENIIGELSKNRTRKSFLGLHSYDEPFTAQLDNIGVLSDAFYSASGTEGLDMYLNARGYWAGEDNFWGYSSPMEFDEYINMIFEVVKPRMLSATQYPYISAETSEDVLTSLMYNILAQYRSYAKKYKVPFWRMLQAGGQWNDEMQWIESKDPYPSEGELLYDVNMALCYGAKAIQYFPLIQPFHFSYATGGTYDFTNRNGLIGADGNLTRWYYYAKRANTQIQAVDEYLMHSSSEKILVHGDKAIDAIITKGQPTEDIVVAGDYRQLKSVSGDDSIIGCFNYKGKTALYVVNYSRTAKANVTLSFDKSDYRYTVIQRGETADVVGGQIPLTLDAGEGALIVLA
;
A
#
# COMPACT_ATOMS: atom_id res chain seq x y z
N MET A 1 -9.08 -14.32 38.03
CA MET A 1 -10.52 -14.10 38.19
C MET A 1 -10.71 -12.72 38.81
N LYS A 2 -10.93 -11.69 38.02
CA LYS A 2 -11.44 -10.40 38.45
C LYS A 2 -12.31 -9.84 37.32
N ASN A 3 -13.49 -9.44 37.69
CA ASN A 3 -14.64 -9.09 36.89
C ASN A 3 -14.39 -8.02 35.82
N LYS A 4 -14.65 -8.36 34.56
CA LYS A 4 -14.91 -7.38 33.50
C LYS A 4 -16.34 -6.86 33.70
N LYS A 5 -16.47 -5.59 34.10
CA LYS A 5 -17.73 -4.86 34.00
C LYS A 5 -17.86 -4.34 32.59
N LEU A 6 -18.81 -4.88 31.83
CA LEU A 6 -19.32 -4.27 30.61
C LEU A 6 -19.92 -2.91 30.98
N LEU A 7 -19.36 -1.86 30.45
CA LEU A 7 -20.00 -0.54 30.43
C LEU A 7 -20.76 -0.43 29.10
N ALA A 8 -22.06 -0.65 29.16
CA ALA A 8 -22.96 -0.31 28.07
C ALA A 8 -23.16 1.19 28.10
N LEU A 9 -22.54 1.95 27.19
CA LEU A 9 -22.88 3.35 26.97
C LEU A 9 -24.12 3.42 26.08
N ALA A 10 -25.17 4.03 26.63
CA ALA A 10 -26.38 4.35 25.91
C ALA A 10 -26.07 5.39 24.82
N LEU A 11 -26.38 5.09 23.56
CA LEU A 11 -26.46 6.06 22.48
C LEU A 11 -27.58 7.08 22.82
N ALA A 12 -27.20 8.27 23.23
CA ALA A 12 -28.09 9.43 23.26
C ALA A 12 -28.12 10.05 21.86
N GLY A 13 -29.32 10.11 21.28
CA GLY A 13 -29.54 10.52 19.91
C GLY A 13 -29.08 11.95 19.63
N PHE A 14 -28.35 12.08 18.54
CA PHE A 14 -28.07 13.37 17.92
C PHE A 14 -29.27 13.79 17.06
N THR A 15 -29.95 14.81 17.50
CA THR A 15 -30.99 15.50 16.72
C THR A 15 -30.30 16.45 15.76
N VAL A 16 -30.36 16.13 14.47
CA VAL A 16 -29.91 17.03 13.41
C VAL A 16 -30.85 18.21 13.30
N PHE A 17 -30.38 19.41 13.55
CA PHE A 17 -31.08 20.64 13.19
C PHE A 17 -30.94 20.89 11.69
N ALA A 18 -31.97 20.53 10.92
CA ALA A 18 -32.12 20.95 9.54
C ALA A 18 -32.66 22.37 9.51
N CYS A 19 -31.86 23.34 9.12
CA CYS A 19 -32.36 24.65 8.72
C CYS A 19 -32.97 24.58 7.33
N ALA A 20 -34.28 24.49 7.27
CA ALA A 20 -35.05 24.72 6.05
C ALA A 20 -35.20 26.21 5.82
N SER A 21 -34.68 26.76 4.75
CA SER A 21 -35.12 28.03 4.18
C SER A 21 -35.84 27.76 2.86
N CYS A 22 -37.16 27.87 2.93
CA CYS A 22 -38.04 27.94 1.77
C CYS A 22 -37.92 29.30 1.10
N SER A 23 -37.76 29.32 -0.24
CA SER A 23 -38.43 30.34 -1.05
C SER A 23 -38.77 29.75 -2.41
N GLY A 24 -40.04 29.85 -2.74
CA GLY A 24 -40.62 29.28 -3.96
C GLY A 24 -40.42 30.15 -5.19
N GLY A 25 -40.68 29.55 -6.35
CA GLY A 25 -40.78 30.24 -7.63
C GLY A 25 -40.97 29.29 -8.79
N ASN A 26 -42.16 29.31 -9.31
CA ASN A 26 -42.78 28.61 -10.47
C ASN A 26 -41.96 28.31 -11.73
N GLY A 27 -42.12 27.11 -12.21
CA GLY A 27 -42.61 26.76 -13.59
C GLY A 27 -41.71 26.94 -14.80
N ASN A 28 -41.27 25.88 -15.38
CA ASN A 28 -41.74 25.50 -16.74
C ASN A 28 -41.17 24.14 -17.19
N SER A 29 -41.99 23.36 -17.88
CA SER A 29 -41.72 22.06 -18.44
C SER A 29 -40.77 22.13 -19.64
N GLY A 30 -39.74 21.25 -19.65
CA GLY A 30 -38.88 21.02 -20.81
C GLY A 30 -38.24 19.65 -20.71
N ASN A 31 -38.69 18.74 -21.57
CA ASN A 31 -38.21 17.39 -21.75
C ASN A 31 -36.73 17.41 -22.21
N GLY A 32 -35.81 16.81 -21.46
CA GLY A 32 -34.42 16.68 -21.88
C GLY A 32 -33.75 15.62 -21.05
N GLY A 33 -33.27 14.56 -21.69
CA GLY A 33 -32.67 13.38 -21.08
C GLY A 33 -31.62 13.72 -20.05
N SER A 34 -31.85 13.27 -18.84
CA SER A 34 -30.92 13.34 -17.70
C SER A 34 -29.86 12.25 -17.87
N SER A 35 -28.71 12.59 -18.43
CA SER A 35 -27.49 11.89 -18.09
C SER A 35 -27.20 12.28 -16.64
N SER A 36 -27.38 11.36 -15.73
CA SER A 36 -26.91 11.51 -14.35
C SER A 36 -25.38 11.49 -14.38
N ASN A 37 -24.76 12.66 -14.54
CA ASN A 37 -23.41 12.86 -14.07
C ASN A 37 -23.46 12.70 -12.56
N SER A 38 -23.10 11.53 -12.05
CA SER A 38 -22.68 11.39 -10.67
C SER A 38 -21.41 12.22 -10.57
N GLU A 39 -21.51 13.43 -10.01
CA GLU A 39 -20.35 14.22 -9.63
C GLU A 39 -19.49 13.32 -8.74
N SER A 40 -18.31 12.93 -9.25
CA SER A 40 -17.31 12.19 -8.48
C SER A 40 -16.99 13.03 -7.25
N LYS A 41 -17.25 12.48 -6.09
CA LYS A 41 -17.10 13.15 -4.79
C LYS A 41 -15.62 13.34 -4.47
N GLY A 42 -15.01 14.38 -4.98
CA GLY A 42 -13.80 14.99 -4.47
C GLY A 42 -12.47 14.22 -4.49
N SER A 43 -12.45 12.89 -4.50
CA SER A 43 -11.21 12.12 -4.54
C SER A 43 -10.60 12.07 -5.93
N LEU A 44 -9.26 12.08 -6.00
CA LEU A 44 -8.53 11.87 -7.24
C LEU A 44 -8.76 10.43 -7.71
N ALA A 45 -9.37 10.27 -8.89
CA ALA A 45 -9.33 8.99 -9.58
C ALA A 45 -7.91 8.80 -10.13
N LEU A 46 -7.16 7.82 -9.62
CA LEU A 46 -5.85 7.50 -10.14
C LEU A 46 -6.00 6.97 -11.57
N TYR A 47 -5.40 7.63 -12.53
CA TYR A 47 -5.47 7.24 -13.94
C TYR A 47 -4.14 7.50 -14.64
N ARG A 48 -3.94 6.82 -15.75
CA ARG A 48 -2.88 7.11 -16.73
C ARG A 48 -3.46 7.83 -17.93
N ASP A 49 -2.62 8.62 -18.59
CA ASP A 49 -3.00 9.26 -19.86
C ASP A 49 -3.49 8.22 -20.87
N GLY A 50 -4.66 8.44 -21.42
CA GLY A 50 -5.30 7.55 -22.38
C GLY A 50 -6.15 6.41 -21.79
N MET A 51 -6.16 6.20 -20.47
CA MET A 51 -7.09 5.29 -19.83
C MET A 51 -8.40 5.99 -19.50
N SER A 52 -9.51 5.37 -19.86
CA SER A 52 -10.83 5.86 -19.48
C SER A 52 -11.19 5.32 -18.10
N TYR A 53 -11.77 6.17 -17.29
CA TYR A 53 -12.44 5.77 -16.07
C TYR A 53 -13.66 4.91 -16.45
N THR A 54 -13.66 3.65 -16.04
CA THR A 54 -14.82 2.78 -16.21
C THR A 54 -15.41 2.46 -14.84
N GLU A 55 -16.67 2.83 -14.63
CA GLU A 55 -17.48 2.19 -13.59
C GLU A 55 -17.55 0.70 -13.96
N SER A 56 -16.88 -0.12 -13.19
CA SER A 56 -16.81 -1.55 -13.50
C SER A 56 -18.00 -2.28 -12.89
N ASP A 57 -18.85 -2.83 -13.72
CA ASP A 57 -19.92 -3.76 -13.33
C ASP A 57 -19.36 -4.99 -12.57
N THR A 58 -18.07 -5.26 -12.71
CA THR A 58 -17.41 -6.42 -12.10
C THR A 58 -16.99 -6.24 -10.64
N ILE A 59 -17.03 -5.03 -10.10
CA ILE A 59 -16.76 -4.77 -8.69
C ILE A 59 -17.81 -5.45 -7.82
N ALA A 60 -19.06 -5.46 -8.25
CA ALA A 60 -20.14 -6.13 -7.54
C ALA A 60 -19.93 -7.65 -7.43
N GLU A 61 -19.20 -8.27 -8.35
CA GLU A 61 -18.84 -9.69 -8.33
C GLU A 61 -17.61 -9.97 -7.48
N ASN A 62 -16.82 -8.96 -7.15
CA ASN A 62 -15.58 -9.08 -6.39
C ASN A 62 -15.70 -8.39 -5.01
N GLU A 63 -16.45 -9.02 -4.11
CA GLU A 63 -16.72 -8.47 -2.77
C GLU A 63 -15.46 -8.08 -1.97
N VAL A 64 -14.32 -8.73 -2.21
CA VAL A 64 -13.06 -8.46 -1.49
C VAL A 64 -12.54 -7.06 -1.77
N TYR A 65 -12.78 -6.54 -2.98
CA TYR A 65 -12.20 -5.28 -3.42
C TYR A 65 -13.23 -4.17 -3.68
N ALA A 66 -14.50 -4.42 -3.41
CA ALA A 66 -15.58 -3.45 -3.60
C ALA A 66 -15.30 -2.14 -2.87
N LEU A 67 -14.89 -2.20 -1.60
CA LEU A 67 -14.53 -1.02 -0.82
C LEU A 67 -13.34 -0.26 -1.40
N TYR A 68 -12.35 -0.98 -1.95
CA TYR A 68 -11.20 -0.34 -2.57
C TYR A 68 -11.61 0.54 -3.74
N TYR A 69 -12.52 0.08 -4.58
CA TYR A 69 -13.04 0.87 -5.69
C TYR A 69 -13.84 2.09 -5.23
N ASP A 70 -14.63 1.96 -4.18
CA ASP A 70 -15.33 3.10 -3.58
C ASP A 70 -14.35 4.17 -3.10
N ILE A 71 -13.26 3.75 -2.46
CA ILE A 71 -12.22 4.63 -1.93
C ILE A 71 -11.44 5.32 -3.06
N MET A 72 -10.99 4.55 -4.03
CA MET A 72 -10.14 5.04 -5.14
C MET A 72 -10.94 5.60 -6.32
N GLY A 73 -12.22 5.81 -6.15
CA GLY A 73 -13.07 6.38 -7.19
C GLY A 73 -13.30 5.46 -8.39
N GLY A 74 -13.17 4.14 -8.21
CA GLY A 74 -13.35 3.16 -9.28
C GLY A 74 -12.19 3.10 -10.28
N SER A 75 -10.98 3.49 -9.88
CA SER A 75 -9.80 3.52 -10.75
C SER A 75 -9.36 2.12 -11.18
N ASP A 76 -9.06 1.94 -12.47
CA ASP A 76 -8.42 0.74 -13.01
C ASP A 76 -6.91 0.72 -12.72
N VAL A 77 -6.36 1.81 -12.24
CA VAL A 77 -4.93 2.01 -11.98
C VAL A 77 -4.58 1.61 -10.57
N MET A 78 -3.58 0.75 -10.42
CA MET A 78 -3.05 0.36 -9.12
C MET A 78 -2.33 1.53 -8.46
N PRO A 79 -2.57 1.81 -7.15
CA PRO A 79 -1.76 2.74 -6.39
C PRO A 79 -0.31 2.26 -6.31
N ILE A 80 0.60 3.13 -6.71
CA ILE A 80 2.04 2.94 -6.61
C ILE A 80 2.60 4.16 -5.90
N GLY A 81 3.08 4.00 -4.68
CA GLY A 81 3.47 5.15 -3.90
C GLY A 81 4.47 4.85 -2.82
N GLY A 82 4.39 5.56 -1.74
CA GLY A 82 5.22 5.29 -0.56
C GLY A 82 5.33 6.44 0.42
N PHE A 83 6.20 6.24 1.40
CA PHE A 83 6.64 7.17 2.43
C PHE A 83 7.94 7.80 1.94
N TYR A 84 8.19 8.75 2.32
CA TYR A 84 8.18 10.10 2.59
C TYR A 84 7.87 10.95 1.33
N ALA A 85 6.74 11.61 1.30
CA ALA A 85 6.40 12.56 0.25
C ALA A 85 7.44 13.69 0.17
N PRO A 86 7.60 14.36 -1.00
CA PRO A 86 8.49 15.50 -1.11
C PRO A 86 8.22 16.58 -0.06
N TYR A 87 9.25 17.04 0.63
CA TYR A 87 9.18 18.00 1.73
C TYR A 87 10.01 19.24 1.44
N ALA A 88 9.70 20.34 2.13
CA ALA A 88 10.52 21.53 2.07
C ALA A 88 11.90 21.30 2.71
N SER A 89 12.88 22.08 2.33
CA SER A 89 14.20 22.05 2.96
C SER A 89 14.07 22.23 4.47
N GLY A 90 14.32 21.18 5.24
CA GLY A 90 14.12 21.12 6.70
C GLY A 90 15.32 21.56 7.52
N GLY A 91 16.31 22.17 6.95
CA GLY A 91 17.51 22.57 7.67
C GLY A 91 18.77 21.86 7.21
N SER A 92 19.88 22.27 7.76
CA SER A 92 21.19 21.69 7.50
C SER A 92 21.66 20.91 8.72
N VAL A 93 22.22 19.75 8.49
CA VAL A 93 23.28 19.25 9.37
C VAL A 93 24.54 19.95 8.96
N GLU A 94 25.38 20.29 9.91
CA GLU A 94 26.61 21.07 9.73
C GLU A 94 27.25 20.88 8.35
N GLY A 95 26.99 21.84 7.46
CA GLY A 95 27.65 21.96 6.17
C GLY A 95 26.98 21.35 4.94
N ASN A 96 25.91 20.53 5.06
CA ASN A 96 25.20 19.97 3.91
C ASN A 96 23.70 20.25 3.98
N PRO A 97 23.19 21.27 3.28
CA PRO A 97 21.76 21.53 3.22
C PRO A 97 21.06 20.45 2.40
N SER A 98 19.96 19.89 2.91
CA SER A 98 19.01 19.13 2.12
C SER A 98 18.38 20.06 1.08
N PRO A 99 18.18 19.64 -0.18
CA PRO A 99 17.48 20.44 -1.16
C PRO A 99 16.01 20.64 -0.76
N ASP A 100 15.36 21.66 -1.32
CA ASP A 100 13.90 21.78 -1.28
C ASP A 100 13.31 20.76 -2.26
N PHE A 101 12.66 19.73 -1.73
CA PHE A 101 12.00 18.71 -2.54
C PHE A 101 10.59 19.14 -2.98
N LEU A 102 9.99 20.17 -2.39
CA LEU A 102 8.72 20.74 -2.83
C LEU A 102 8.87 21.55 -4.12
N THR A 103 9.32 20.90 -5.18
CA THR A 103 9.54 21.53 -6.48
C THR A 103 8.93 20.71 -7.60
N ASP A 104 8.63 21.37 -8.69
CA ASP A 104 8.13 20.77 -9.93
C ASP A 104 9.00 19.60 -10.42
N TYR A 105 10.31 19.73 -10.25
CA TYR A 105 11.26 18.70 -10.68
C TYR A 105 11.04 17.35 -9.98
N TYR A 106 10.96 17.33 -8.65
CA TYR A 106 10.87 16.08 -7.91
C TYR A 106 9.51 15.40 -8.07
N TYR A 107 8.42 16.16 -8.15
CA TYR A 107 7.09 15.59 -8.43
C TYR A 107 7.05 14.99 -9.83
N LYS A 108 7.61 15.70 -10.83
CA LYS A 108 7.73 15.15 -12.18
C LYS A 108 8.54 13.87 -12.22
N VAL A 109 9.71 13.86 -11.56
CA VAL A 109 10.60 12.70 -11.53
C VAL A 109 9.91 11.49 -10.90
N LEU A 110 9.20 11.65 -9.79
CA LEU A 110 8.44 10.58 -9.16
C LEU A 110 7.28 10.10 -10.05
N SER A 111 6.54 11.02 -10.66
CA SER A 111 5.50 10.68 -11.64
C SER A 111 6.07 9.93 -12.85
N ASP A 112 7.23 10.36 -13.39
CA ASP A 112 7.93 9.69 -14.49
C ASP A 112 8.42 8.26 -14.12
N ALA A 113 8.55 7.98 -12.82
CA ALA A 113 8.81 6.64 -12.31
C ALA A 113 7.53 5.82 -12.07
N GLY A 114 6.35 6.35 -12.39
CA GLY A 114 5.07 5.69 -12.20
C GLY A 114 4.50 5.82 -10.79
N ILE A 115 5.06 6.69 -9.93
CA ILE A 115 4.50 6.99 -8.62
C ILE A 115 3.26 7.86 -8.79
N ASN A 116 2.14 7.41 -8.22
CA ASN A 116 0.84 8.07 -8.29
C ASN A 116 0.17 8.29 -6.93
N MET A 117 0.87 7.95 -5.82
CA MET A 117 0.33 8.11 -4.48
C MET A 117 1.44 8.45 -3.48
N PHE A 118 1.14 9.35 -2.56
CA PHE A 118 1.97 9.61 -1.39
C PHE A 118 1.20 9.29 -0.10
N ALA A 119 1.94 8.76 0.87
CA ALA A 119 1.53 8.68 2.25
C ALA A 119 2.68 9.17 3.12
N TYR A 120 2.39 9.90 4.17
CA TYR A 120 3.35 10.42 5.13
C TYR A 120 4.42 11.38 4.57
N SER A 121 4.70 12.45 5.33
CA SER A 121 5.81 13.38 5.07
C SER A 121 6.62 13.63 6.35
N VAL A 122 7.95 13.72 6.22
CA VAL A 122 8.82 14.07 7.36
C VAL A 122 8.61 15.48 7.90
N ASP A 123 8.07 16.39 7.11
CA ASP A 123 7.76 17.77 7.53
C ASP A 123 6.58 17.84 8.50
N ARG A 124 5.89 16.72 8.74
CA ARG A 124 4.69 16.64 9.56
C ARG A 124 3.80 17.87 9.31
N HIS A 125 3.29 17.97 8.09
CA HIS A 125 2.47 19.10 7.69
C HIS A 125 1.31 19.26 8.68
N SER A 126 1.32 20.35 9.42
CA SER A 126 0.24 20.63 10.35
C SER A 126 -0.97 21.09 9.56
N TYR A 127 -2.01 20.26 9.53
CA TYR A 127 -3.34 20.75 9.28
C TYR A 127 -3.64 21.81 10.32
N GLY A 128 -4.23 22.91 9.92
CA GLY A 128 -4.70 23.96 10.82
C GLY A 128 -3.84 25.17 10.90
N SER A 129 -2.65 25.11 10.43
CA SER A 129 -1.96 26.33 10.05
C SER A 129 -2.23 26.60 8.58
N GLU A 130 -2.17 27.83 8.17
CA GLU A 130 -2.06 28.23 6.77
C GLU A 130 -0.71 27.70 6.22
N ASN A 131 -0.49 26.37 6.33
CA ASN A 131 0.80 25.80 5.95
C ASN A 131 0.89 25.79 4.43
N ALA A 132 1.58 26.77 3.91
CA ALA A 132 1.83 26.93 2.48
C ALA A 132 2.43 25.67 1.83
N ASN A 133 3.16 24.84 2.59
CA ASN A 133 3.77 23.62 2.10
C ASN A 133 2.76 22.52 1.78
N VAL A 134 1.74 22.29 2.61
CA VAL A 134 0.68 21.32 2.31
C VAL A 134 -0.07 21.73 1.05
N HIS A 135 -0.46 22.99 0.93
CA HIS A 135 -1.16 23.48 -0.25
C HIS A 135 -0.29 23.38 -1.50
N LYS A 136 0.98 23.76 -1.42
CA LYS A 136 1.95 23.62 -2.51
C LYS A 136 2.14 22.16 -2.92
N SER A 137 2.24 21.25 -1.94
CA SER A 137 2.32 19.81 -2.18
C SER A 137 1.08 19.31 -2.91
N LEU A 138 -0.12 19.64 -2.45
CA LEU A 138 -1.38 19.24 -3.09
C LEU A 138 -1.53 19.82 -4.50
N ASP A 139 -1.09 21.07 -4.74
CA ASP A 139 -1.10 21.69 -6.08
C ASP A 139 -0.17 20.94 -7.05
N LEU A 140 1.02 20.58 -6.58
CA LEU A 140 1.96 19.77 -7.37
C LEU A 140 1.45 18.34 -7.60
N CYS A 141 0.83 17.75 -6.60
CA CYS A 141 0.16 16.46 -6.73
C CYS A 141 -0.93 16.49 -7.80
N GLU A 142 -1.80 17.52 -7.81
CA GLU A 142 -2.82 17.69 -8.85
C GLU A 142 -2.19 17.81 -10.25
N LYS A 143 -1.13 18.59 -10.36
CA LYS A 143 -0.42 18.79 -11.63
C LYS A 143 0.13 17.49 -12.21
N TYR A 144 0.62 16.58 -11.36
CA TYR A 144 1.26 15.33 -11.76
C TYR A 144 0.38 14.10 -11.57
N ASN A 145 -0.90 14.29 -11.26
CA ASN A 145 -1.88 13.23 -11.04
C ASN A 145 -1.46 12.24 -9.95
N ILE A 146 -1.03 12.77 -8.80
CA ILE A 146 -0.60 12.02 -7.62
C ILE A 146 -1.63 12.23 -6.51
N GLY A 147 -2.14 11.16 -5.93
CA GLY A 147 -2.96 11.23 -4.73
C GLY A 147 -2.11 11.35 -3.46
N TYR A 148 -2.64 11.98 -2.41
CA TYR A 148 -1.90 12.17 -1.18
C TYR A 148 -2.76 11.96 0.06
N PHE A 149 -2.37 11.01 0.92
CA PHE A 149 -2.84 10.87 2.29
C PHE A 149 -1.98 11.77 3.19
N VAL A 150 -2.53 12.88 3.60
CA VAL A 150 -1.79 13.93 4.29
C VAL A 150 -1.76 13.68 5.79
N ASP A 151 -0.60 13.92 6.41
CA ASP A 151 -0.45 13.87 7.86
C ASP A 151 -1.16 15.03 8.53
N SER A 152 -1.75 14.76 9.70
CA SER A 152 -2.29 15.80 10.55
C SER A 152 -1.41 16.02 11.76
N TYR A 153 -0.98 17.25 11.97
CA TYR A 153 -0.29 17.65 13.19
C TYR A 153 -1.10 17.29 14.46
N TRP A 154 -2.41 17.48 14.41
CA TRP A 154 -3.30 17.15 15.52
C TRP A 154 -3.31 15.66 15.84
N VAL A 155 -3.36 14.81 14.82
CA VAL A 155 -3.32 13.37 15.00
C VAL A 155 -1.99 12.94 15.60
N MET A 156 -0.88 13.35 14.99
CA MET A 156 0.46 12.93 15.41
C MET A 156 0.81 13.43 16.82
N ASN A 157 0.44 14.65 17.17
CA ASN A 157 0.72 15.18 18.50
C ASN A 157 -0.28 14.75 19.58
N GLN A 158 -1.50 14.42 19.19
CA GLN A 158 -2.56 14.09 20.15
C GLN A 158 -2.73 12.58 20.36
N LEU A 159 -2.33 11.76 19.43
CA LEU A 159 -2.32 10.29 19.59
C LEU A 159 -1.03 9.75 20.22
N GLY A 160 -0.13 10.64 20.56
CA GLY A 160 1.15 10.32 21.19
C GLY A 160 2.26 10.02 20.17
N SER A 161 3.39 10.70 20.29
CA SER A 161 4.62 10.26 19.63
C SER A 161 5.08 8.94 20.28
N HIS A 162 5.88 8.16 19.56
CA HIS A 162 6.46 6.88 20.00
C HIS A 162 7.35 6.95 21.26
N THR A 163 7.25 7.96 22.10
CA THR A 163 8.14 8.14 23.25
C THR A 163 7.43 7.74 24.53
N GLU A 164 8.15 7.05 25.41
CA GLU A 164 7.76 6.76 26.78
C GLU A 164 7.41 8.02 27.59
N ASP A 165 7.79 9.20 27.11
CA ASP A 165 7.61 10.51 27.76
C ASP A 165 6.20 11.08 27.67
N TYR A 166 5.30 10.50 26.86
CA TYR A 166 3.91 10.90 26.75
C TYR A 166 3.01 9.71 27.06
N PRO A 167 2.60 9.53 28.32
CA PRO A 167 1.66 8.48 28.68
C PRO A 167 0.31 8.71 27.98
N LEU A 168 -0.14 7.68 27.28
CA LEU A 168 -1.42 7.62 26.54
C LEU A 168 -2.65 7.94 27.41
N GLU A 169 -2.48 7.86 28.74
CA GLU A 169 -3.56 8.07 29.71
C GLU A 169 -4.17 9.47 29.69
N ASP A 170 -3.41 10.48 29.24
CA ASP A 170 -3.88 11.87 29.19
C ASP A 170 -4.57 12.25 27.88
N MET A 171 -4.65 11.32 26.87
CA MET A 171 -5.05 11.64 25.51
C MET A 171 -6.21 10.78 24.99
N THR A 172 -7.21 10.56 25.82
CA THR A 172 -8.42 9.84 25.39
C THR A 172 -9.33 10.71 24.53
N LEU A 173 -9.44 10.40 23.25
CA LEU A 173 -10.37 11.08 22.33
C LEU A 173 -11.84 10.96 22.76
N GLY A 174 -12.17 10.03 23.64
CA GLY A 174 -13.50 9.90 24.25
C GLY A 174 -13.86 10.97 25.30
N THR A 175 -12.91 11.83 25.68
CA THR A 175 -13.18 12.93 26.63
C THR A 175 -13.76 14.16 25.94
N ALA A 176 -14.29 15.12 26.70
CA ALA A 176 -14.77 16.40 26.18
C ALA A 176 -13.66 17.20 25.45
N GLN A 177 -12.41 17.07 25.90
CA GLN A 177 -11.26 17.67 25.25
C GLN A 177 -10.91 16.92 23.96
N GLY A 178 -10.98 15.60 23.97
CA GLY A 178 -10.78 14.75 22.79
C GLY A 178 -11.81 15.02 21.71
N GLN A 179 -13.07 15.25 22.06
CA GLN A 179 -14.11 15.63 21.09
C GLN A 179 -13.79 16.94 20.37
N LYS A 180 -13.24 17.91 21.06
CA LYS A 180 -12.78 19.17 20.46
C LYS A 180 -11.63 18.97 19.46
N ILE A 181 -10.74 18.04 19.76
CA ILE A 181 -9.64 17.65 18.87
C ILE A 181 -10.20 16.99 17.61
N LEU A 182 -11.13 16.05 17.76
CA LEU A 182 -11.82 15.41 16.64
C LEU A 182 -12.54 16.43 15.74
N GLU A 183 -13.29 17.36 16.34
CA GLU A 183 -13.94 18.44 15.58
C GLU A 183 -12.94 19.28 14.78
N ASN A 184 -11.77 19.59 15.35
CA ASN A 184 -10.74 20.32 14.65
C ASN A 184 -10.15 19.51 13.49
N ILE A 185 -9.82 18.23 13.70
CA ILE A 185 -9.29 17.34 12.66
C ILE A 185 -10.29 17.26 11.50
N ILE A 186 -11.54 16.94 11.79
CA ILE A 186 -12.58 16.81 10.76
C ILE A 186 -12.84 18.14 10.04
N GLY A 187 -12.87 19.24 10.79
CA GLY A 187 -13.07 20.58 10.23
C GLY A 187 -11.96 20.98 9.26
N GLU A 188 -10.75 20.51 9.46
CA GLU A 188 -9.62 20.79 8.59
C GLU A 188 -9.56 19.88 7.38
N LEU A 189 -9.81 18.60 7.56
CA LEU A 189 -9.91 17.64 6.46
C LEU A 189 -10.99 18.07 5.46
N SER A 190 -12.12 18.52 5.94
CA SER A 190 -13.25 18.96 5.10
C SER A 190 -12.92 20.17 4.22
N LYS A 191 -11.97 21.03 4.59
CA LYS A 191 -11.52 22.16 3.75
C LYS A 191 -10.81 21.74 2.47
N ASN A 192 -10.13 20.59 2.48
CA ASN A 192 -9.41 20.05 1.34
C ASN A 192 -10.18 18.99 0.55
N ARG A 193 -11.37 18.61 1.00
CA ARG A 193 -12.18 17.54 0.43
C ARG A 193 -12.43 17.69 -1.08
N THR A 194 -12.51 18.90 -1.59
CA THR A 194 -12.75 19.18 -3.01
C THR A 194 -11.49 19.12 -3.87
N ARG A 195 -10.33 19.02 -3.26
CA ARG A 195 -9.06 18.90 -3.99
C ARG A 195 -8.92 17.49 -4.56
N LYS A 196 -8.62 17.37 -5.84
CA LYS A 196 -8.50 16.08 -6.51
C LYS A 196 -7.35 15.23 -5.99
N SER A 197 -6.24 15.87 -5.61
CA SER A 197 -5.06 15.21 -5.06
C SER A 197 -5.23 14.73 -3.61
N PHE A 198 -6.26 15.18 -2.91
CA PHE A 198 -6.44 14.88 -1.51
C PHE A 198 -7.23 13.58 -1.32
N LEU A 199 -6.54 12.48 -0.95
CA LEU A 199 -7.16 11.17 -0.72
C LEU A 199 -7.73 11.02 0.70
N GLY A 200 -7.23 11.81 1.65
CA GLY A 200 -7.64 11.74 3.05
C GLY A 200 -6.50 11.86 4.03
N LEU A 201 -6.65 11.19 5.15
CA LEU A 201 -5.76 11.30 6.31
C LEU A 201 -4.80 10.10 6.41
N HIS A 202 -3.50 10.36 6.53
CA HIS A 202 -2.60 9.39 7.14
C HIS A 202 -2.81 9.43 8.66
N SER A 203 -3.45 8.40 9.21
CA SER A 203 -3.88 8.41 10.62
C SER A 203 -2.74 8.10 11.56
N TYR A 204 -1.99 7.07 11.28
CA TYR A 204 -0.84 6.66 12.11
C TYR A 204 0.12 5.74 11.37
N ASP A 205 1.39 5.83 11.77
CA ASP A 205 2.46 4.93 11.33
C ASP A 205 2.86 4.02 12.48
N GLU A 206 2.73 2.73 12.30
CA GLU A 206 3.14 1.67 13.23
C GLU A 206 2.61 1.83 14.68
N PRO A 207 1.29 1.97 14.88
CA PRO A 207 0.74 2.13 16.23
C PRO A 207 1.02 0.93 17.12
N PHE A 208 1.27 1.18 18.40
CA PHE A 208 1.24 0.15 19.42
C PHE A 208 -0.22 -0.23 19.75
N THR A 209 -0.40 -1.42 20.28
CA THR A 209 -1.71 -1.94 20.71
C THR A 209 -2.47 -0.96 21.61
N ALA A 210 -1.76 -0.28 22.52
CA ALA A 210 -2.35 0.70 23.43
C ALA A 210 -2.91 1.96 22.75
N GLN A 211 -2.51 2.25 21.50
CA GLN A 211 -2.99 3.40 20.73
C GLN A 211 -4.25 3.10 19.90
N LEU A 212 -4.56 1.82 19.70
CA LEU A 212 -5.62 1.41 18.77
C LEU A 212 -7.00 1.91 19.19
N ASP A 213 -7.30 1.97 20.49
CA ASP A 213 -8.59 2.48 20.97
C ASP A 213 -8.82 3.95 20.55
N ASN A 214 -7.79 4.79 20.68
CA ASN A 214 -7.87 6.19 20.25
C ASN A 214 -7.97 6.32 18.71
N ILE A 215 -7.24 5.50 17.99
CA ILE A 215 -7.31 5.48 16.52
C ILE A 215 -8.69 4.98 16.07
N GLY A 216 -9.27 4.03 16.78
CA GLY A 216 -10.65 3.56 16.56
C GLY A 216 -11.68 4.67 16.74
N VAL A 217 -11.57 5.48 17.80
CA VAL A 217 -12.44 6.65 18.02
C VAL A 217 -12.28 7.67 16.88
N LEU A 218 -11.04 7.91 16.43
CA LEU A 218 -10.78 8.77 15.28
C LEU A 218 -11.41 8.21 14.00
N SER A 219 -11.28 6.90 13.77
CA SER A 219 -11.85 6.22 12.61
C SER A 219 -13.37 6.32 12.57
N ASP A 220 -14.05 6.00 13.68
CA ASP A 220 -15.50 6.10 13.79
C ASP A 220 -15.98 7.55 13.56
N ALA A 221 -15.28 8.54 14.11
CA ALA A 221 -15.59 9.95 13.91
C ALA A 221 -15.36 10.39 12.44
N PHE A 222 -14.25 9.98 11.85
CA PHE A 222 -13.90 10.30 10.46
C PHE A 222 -14.96 9.77 9.47
N TYR A 223 -15.30 8.50 9.56
CA TYR A 223 -16.27 7.89 8.63
C TYR A 223 -17.73 8.25 8.91
N SER A 224 -18.04 8.81 10.08
CA SER A 224 -19.38 9.28 10.42
C SER A 224 -19.61 10.77 10.14
N ALA A 225 -18.55 11.53 9.92
CA ALA A 225 -18.65 12.97 9.76
C ALA A 225 -19.16 13.38 8.39
N SER A 226 -20.03 14.40 8.35
CA SER A 226 -20.32 15.11 7.11
C SER A 226 -19.11 15.98 6.73
N GLY A 227 -18.58 15.82 5.54
CA GLY A 227 -17.40 16.57 5.07
C GLY A 227 -16.15 15.72 4.83
N THR A 228 -16.22 14.44 5.13
CA THR A 228 -15.18 13.46 4.82
C THR A 228 -15.64 12.39 3.80
N GLU A 229 -16.82 12.58 3.21
CA GLU A 229 -17.35 11.67 2.20
C GLU A 229 -16.42 11.61 0.99
N GLY A 230 -16.07 10.41 0.57
CA GLY A 230 -15.12 10.17 -0.54
C GLY A 230 -13.65 10.30 -0.15
N LEU A 231 -13.33 10.57 1.12
CA LEU A 231 -11.99 10.49 1.67
C LEU A 231 -11.79 9.16 2.40
N ASP A 232 -10.52 8.80 2.59
CA ASP A 232 -10.17 7.62 3.36
C ASP A 232 -9.14 7.90 4.44
N MET A 233 -8.99 6.95 5.34
CA MET A 233 -8.03 7.00 6.43
C MET A 233 -7.00 5.88 6.24
N TYR A 234 -5.77 6.28 5.98
CA TYR A 234 -4.65 5.36 5.80
C TYR A 234 -3.94 5.12 7.13
N LEU A 235 -3.74 3.85 7.46
CA LEU A 235 -2.96 3.40 8.60
C LEU A 235 -1.92 2.39 8.12
N ASN A 236 -0.66 2.57 8.52
CA ASN A 236 0.38 1.58 8.32
C ASN A 236 0.61 0.80 9.63
N ALA A 237 0.40 -0.50 9.60
CA ALA A 237 0.57 -1.36 10.76
C ALA A 237 2.05 -1.73 10.95
N ARG A 238 2.42 -2.10 12.17
CA ARG A 238 3.75 -2.65 12.49
C ARG A 238 3.92 -3.99 11.79
N GLY A 239 5.14 -4.26 11.37
CA GLY A 239 5.50 -5.53 10.75
C GLY A 239 5.77 -6.66 11.75
N TYR A 240 5.96 -7.84 11.20
CA TYR A 240 6.47 -9.00 11.91
C TYR A 240 8.00 -9.05 11.79
N TRP A 241 8.69 -9.18 12.92
CA TRP A 241 10.15 -9.28 12.98
C TRP A 241 10.55 -10.51 13.81
N ALA A 242 11.01 -11.54 13.13
CA ALA A 242 11.41 -12.78 13.78
C ALA A 242 12.61 -12.56 14.71
N GLY A 243 12.44 -12.85 16.01
CA GLY A 243 13.51 -12.92 16.98
C GLY A 243 13.93 -11.62 17.65
N GLU A 244 13.20 -10.52 17.44
CA GLU A 244 13.49 -9.25 18.11
C GLU A 244 12.46 -8.91 19.19
N ASP A 245 12.94 -8.32 20.29
CA ASP A 245 12.09 -7.74 21.31
C ASP A 245 11.28 -6.58 20.73
N ASN A 246 10.02 -6.63 20.89
CA ASN A 246 8.86 -5.76 20.63
C ASN A 246 9.04 -4.27 20.26
N PHE A 247 10.23 -3.74 20.07
CA PHE A 247 10.40 -2.31 19.80
C PHE A 247 10.00 -1.94 18.37
N TRP A 248 10.28 -2.78 17.38
CA TRP A 248 10.02 -2.52 15.96
C TRP A 248 8.92 -3.37 15.32
N GLY A 249 8.38 -4.36 16.05
CA GLY A 249 7.38 -5.27 15.52
C GLY A 249 6.94 -6.30 16.54
N TYR A 250 6.36 -7.39 16.07
CA TYR A 250 5.91 -8.49 16.92
C TYR A 250 6.81 -9.70 16.72
N SER A 251 7.22 -10.31 17.82
CA SER A 251 8.24 -11.37 17.84
C SER A 251 7.72 -12.75 17.47
N SER A 252 6.40 -12.95 17.47
CA SER A 252 5.80 -14.22 17.08
C SER A 252 4.66 -14.05 16.06
N PRO A 253 4.42 -15.05 15.18
CA PRO A 253 3.29 -15.01 14.27
C PRO A 253 1.94 -14.89 14.98
N MET A 254 1.82 -15.44 16.19
CA MET A 254 0.58 -15.37 16.98
C MET A 254 0.33 -13.95 17.51
N GLU A 255 1.35 -13.28 18.04
CA GLU A 255 1.24 -11.89 18.48
C GLU A 255 0.92 -10.95 17.30
N PHE A 256 1.54 -11.19 16.16
CA PHE A 256 1.26 -10.44 14.95
C PHE A 256 -0.19 -10.67 14.47
N ASP A 257 -0.69 -11.91 14.53
CA ASP A 257 -2.08 -12.22 14.18
C ASP A 257 -3.07 -11.53 15.14
N GLU A 258 -2.82 -11.57 16.45
CA GLU A 258 -3.63 -10.88 17.45
C GLU A 258 -3.66 -9.37 17.21
N TYR A 259 -2.52 -8.76 16.92
CA TYR A 259 -2.41 -7.33 16.64
C TYR A 259 -3.16 -6.92 15.37
N ILE A 260 -3.00 -7.62 14.28
CA ILE A 260 -3.72 -7.32 13.03
C ILE A 260 -5.23 -7.51 13.21
N ASN A 261 -5.65 -8.58 13.88
CA ASN A 261 -7.07 -8.79 14.20
C ASN A 261 -7.62 -7.63 15.05
N MET A 262 -6.87 -7.16 16.05
CA MET A 262 -7.27 -6.03 16.88
C MET A 262 -7.40 -4.73 16.07
N ILE A 263 -6.49 -4.47 15.12
CA ILE A 263 -6.63 -3.32 14.19
C ILE A 263 -7.97 -3.39 13.45
N PHE A 264 -8.33 -4.54 12.89
CA PHE A 264 -9.59 -4.68 12.17
C PHE A 264 -10.84 -4.65 13.06
N GLU A 265 -10.74 -5.10 14.30
CA GLU A 265 -11.85 -5.06 15.26
C GLU A 265 -12.09 -3.64 15.81
N VAL A 266 -11.03 -2.90 16.07
CA VAL A 266 -11.07 -1.59 16.74
C VAL A 266 -11.06 -0.43 15.74
N VAL A 267 -10.08 -0.40 14.83
CA VAL A 267 -9.89 0.71 13.87
C VAL A 267 -10.74 0.53 12.62
N LYS A 268 -10.94 -0.72 12.19
CA LYS A 268 -11.73 -1.09 10.99
C LYS A 268 -11.22 -0.39 9.71
N PRO A 269 -9.92 -0.47 9.41
CA PRO A 269 -9.37 0.17 8.23
C PRO A 269 -9.96 -0.45 6.96
N ARG A 270 -10.06 0.33 5.89
CA ARG A 270 -10.56 -0.14 4.59
C ARG A 270 -9.47 -0.75 3.71
N MET A 271 -8.24 -0.81 4.19
CA MET A 271 -7.10 -1.46 3.56
C MET A 271 -6.16 -2.01 4.63
N LEU A 272 -5.42 -3.04 4.31
CA LEU A 272 -4.32 -3.54 5.13
C LEU A 272 -3.00 -3.06 4.55
N SER A 273 -2.33 -2.12 5.21
CA SER A 273 -0.94 -1.78 4.97
C SER A 273 -0.12 -2.12 6.21
N ALA A 274 1.04 -2.73 6.03
CA ALA A 274 1.94 -3.01 7.14
C ALA A 274 3.40 -2.99 6.65
N THR A 275 4.28 -2.51 7.53
CA THR A 275 5.73 -2.50 7.30
C THR A 275 6.26 -3.94 7.28
N GLN A 276 7.00 -4.29 6.22
CA GLN A 276 7.71 -5.56 6.18
C GLN A 276 8.88 -5.51 5.22
N TYR A 277 10.09 -5.64 5.74
CA TYR A 277 11.35 -5.55 4.99
C TYR A 277 12.11 -6.87 5.09
N PRO A 278 12.01 -7.75 4.09
CA PRO A 278 12.61 -9.09 4.17
C PRO A 278 14.11 -9.11 3.93
N TYR A 279 14.67 -8.10 3.26
CA TYR A 279 16.09 -8.07 2.94
C TYR A 279 16.87 -7.38 4.05
N ILE A 280 17.34 -8.16 5.01
CA ILE A 280 18.05 -7.68 6.21
C ILE A 280 19.57 -7.57 6.03
N SER A 281 20.09 -8.11 4.92
CA SER A 281 21.51 -8.04 4.56
C SER A 281 21.69 -8.27 3.06
N ALA A 282 22.88 -8.00 2.54
CA ALA A 282 23.24 -8.30 1.15
C ALA A 282 23.16 -9.81 0.81
N GLU A 283 23.20 -10.66 1.82
CA GLU A 283 23.10 -12.13 1.70
C GLU A 283 21.93 -12.66 2.53
N THR A 284 20.72 -12.13 2.26
CA THR A 284 19.52 -12.61 2.93
C THR A 284 19.22 -14.06 2.59
N SER A 285 19.20 -14.92 3.60
CA SER A 285 18.99 -16.36 3.44
C SER A 285 17.55 -16.71 3.08
N GLU A 286 17.35 -17.90 2.52
CA GLU A 286 16.02 -18.40 2.16
C GLU A 286 15.13 -18.59 3.40
N ASP A 287 15.70 -18.99 4.55
CA ASP A 287 14.94 -19.15 5.79
C ASP A 287 14.43 -17.80 6.31
N VAL A 288 15.19 -16.73 6.14
CA VAL A 288 14.74 -15.36 6.43
C VAL A 288 13.58 -14.96 5.51
N LEU A 289 13.69 -15.23 4.21
CA LEU A 289 12.61 -14.95 3.26
C LEU A 289 11.37 -15.79 3.53
N THR A 290 11.53 -17.04 3.95
CA THR A 290 10.41 -17.88 4.38
C THR A 290 9.66 -17.21 5.52
N SER A 291 10.36 -16.71 6.52
CA SER A 291 9.76 -16.05 7.68
C SER A 291 9.18 -14.67 7.34
N LEU A 292 9.97 -13.80 6.72
CA LEU A 292 9.66 -12.38 6.58
C LEU A 292 8.96 -12.01 5.25
N MET A 293 8.88 -12.90 4.29
CA MET A 293 8.19 -12.66 3.02
C MET A 293 7.07 -13.68 2.78
N TYR A 294 7.36 -14.96 2.64
CA TYR A 294 6.35 -15.93 2.19
C TYR A 294 5.24 -16.13 3.23
N ASN A 295 5.60 -16.29 4.49
CA ASN A 295 4.62 -16.41 5.56
C ASN A 295 3.79 -15.13 5.72
N ILE A 296 4.43 -13.97 5.62
CA ILE A 296 3.74 -12.67 5.75
C ILE A 296 2.79 -12.41 4.58
N LEU A 297 3.22 -12.69 3.35
CA LEU A 297 2.31 -12.56 2.19
C LEU A 297 1.12 -13.52 2.28
N ALA A 298 1.32 -14.74 2.78
CA ALA A 298 0.25 -15.68 3.04
C ALA A 298 -0.75 -15.14 4.08
N GLN A 299 -0.23 -14.55 5.19
CA GLN A 299 -1.05 -13.92 6.22
C GLN A 299 -1.80 -12.70 5.68
N TYR A 300 -1.13 -11.77 4.97
CA TYR A 300 -1.77 -10.57 4.40
C TYR A 300 -2.91 -10.96 3.47
N ARG A 301 -2.68 -11.93 2.60
CA ARG A 301 -3.71 -12.48 1.72
C ARG A 301 -4.88 -13.08 2.52
N SER A 302 -4.60 -13.79 3.60
CA SER A 302 -5.61 -14.37 4.49
C SER A 302 -6.46 -13.28 5.16
N TYR A 303 -5.83 -12.24 5.70
CA TYR A 303 -6.54 -11.10 6.31
C TYR A 303 -7.36 -10.33 5.27
N ALA A 304 -6.83 -10.08 4.08
CA ALA A 304 -7.55 -9.43 3.01
C ALA A 304 -8.86 -10.17 2.68
N LYS A 305 -8.79 -11.50 2.59
CA LYS A 305 -9.97 -12.35 2.36
C LYS A 305 -10.93 -12.36 3.56
N LYS A 306 -10.41 -12.46 4.79
CA LYS A 306 -11.20 -12.49 6.03
C LYS A 306 -11.97 -11.20 6.25
N TYR A 307 -11.32 -10.06 6.08
CA TYR A 307 -11.89 -8.75 6.35
C TYR A 307 -12.47 -8.05 5.12
N LYS A 308 -12.36 -8.67 3.94
CA LYS A 308 -12.84 -8.14 2.65
C LYS A 308 -12.24 -6.77 2.31
N VAL A 309 -10.94 -6.63 2.51
CA VAL A 309 -10.18 -5.42 2.21
C VAL A 309 -8.98 -5.74 1.33
N PRO A 310 -8.50 -4.80 0.49
CA PRO A 310 -7.25 -4.99 -0.21
C PRO A 310 -6.07 -4.99 0.77
N PHE A 311 -4.99 -5.72 0.45
CA PHE A 311 -3.72 -5.48 1.12
C PHE A 311 -2.76 -4.71 0.21
N TRP A 312 -1.96 -3.85 0.84
CA TRP A 312 -0.97 -2.99 0.24
C TRP A 312 0.41 -3.40 0.71
N ARG A 313 1.31 -3.66 -0.22
CA ARG A 313 2.67 -4.11 0.10
C ARG A 313 3.61 -2.93 0.26
N MET A 314 4.24 -2.79 1.44
CA MET A 314 5.35 -1.86 1.66
C MET A 314 6.68 -2.56 1.36
N LEU A 315 7.46 -1.99 0.44
CA LEU A 315 8.74 -2.49 -0.04
C LEU A 315 9.88 -1.60 0.45
N GLN A 316 11.06 -2.21 0.65
CA GLN A 316 12.24 -1.43 0.96
C GLN A 316 12.95 -0.93 -0.31
N ALA A 317 13.22 0.39 -0.33
CA ALA A 317 14.03 1.05 -1.36
C ALA A 317 15.40 1.45 -0.78
N GLY A 318 16.08 0.48 -0.23
CA GLY A 318 17.38 0.62 0.44
C GLY A 318 17.57 -0.43 1.52
N GLY A 319 18.80 -0.55 2.04
CA GLY A 319 19.12 -1.50 3.10
C GLY A 319 18.45 -1.13 4.42
N GLN A 320 18.33 -2.12 5.29
CA GLN A 320 17.88 -1.89 6.65
C GLN A 320 18.97 -1.23 7.50
N TRP A 321 18.51 -0.67 8.60
CA TRP A 321 19.34 -0.06 9.62
C TRP A 321 20.07 -1.14 10.41
N ASN A 322 21.39 -1.09 10.39
CA ASN A 322 22.19 -1.79 11.36
C ASN A 322 23.12 -0.78 12.05
N ASP A 323 23.67 -1.13 13.18
CA ASP A 323 24.57 -0.28 13.97
C ASP A 323 25.82 0.16 13.20
N GLU A 324 26.10 -0.46 12.07
CA GLU A 324 27.30 -0.22 11.31
C GLU A 324 27.07 0.75 10.13
N MET A 325 25.84 1.01 9.70
CA MET A 325 25.47 1.93 8.59
C MET A 325 26.38 1.85 7.34
N GLN A 326 27.18 0.79 7.23
CA GLN A 326 28.21 0.61 6.20
C GLN A 326 27.65 0.01 4.92
N TRP A 327 26.44 -0.51 4.97
CA TRP A 327 25.79 -1.19 3.85
C TRP A 327 25.56 -0.27 2.63
N ILE A 328 25.53 1.05 2.80
CA ILE A 328 25.33 2.01 1.72
C ILE A 328 26.57 2.14 0.84
N GLU A 329 27.73 1.95 1.42
CA GLU A 329 29.01 1.94 0.71
C GLU A 329 29.44 0.51 0.36
N SER A 330 28.65 -0.49 0.73
CA SER A 330 28.99 -1.87 0.42
C SER A 330 29.05 -2.08 -1.10
N LYS A 331 29.89 -3.02 -1.51
CA LYS A 331 30.00 -3.40 -2.94
C LYS A 331 28.71 -4.00 -3.47
N ASP A 332 27.91 -4.58 -2.57
CA ASP A 332 26.68 -5.32 -2.86
C ASP A 332 25.51 -4.70 -2.09
N PRO A 333 24.99 -3.56 -2.56
CA PRO A 333 23.85 -2.91 -1.93
C PRO A 333 22.58 -3.73 -2.15
N TYR A 334 21.74 -3.78 -1.11
CA TYR A 334 20.47 -4.51 -1.14
C TYR A 334 19.26 -3.59 -0.85
N PRO A 335 18.06 -3.94 -1.31
CA PRO A 335 17.83 -5.01 -2.26
C PRO A 335 18.49 -4.74 -3.62
N SER A 336 18.96 -5.80 -4.28
CA SER A 336 19.38 -5.78 -5.69
C SER A 336 18.17 -5.55 -6.60
N GLU A 337 18.40 -5.32 -7.90
CA GLU A 337 17.27 -5.16 -8.84
C GLU A 337 16.39 -6.41 -8.90
N GLY A 338 16.99 -7.60 -8.94
CA GLY A 338 16.25 -8.85 -8.97
C GLY A 338 15.46 -9.10 -7.67
N GLU A 339 15.98 -8.70 -6.51
CA GLU A 339 15.29 -8.80 -5.23
C GLU A 339 14.12 -7.83 -5.12
N LEU A 340 14.28 -6.58 -5.58
CA LEU A 340 13.18 -5.62 -5.59
C LEU A 340 12.07 -6.06 -6.56
N LEU A 341 12.44 -6.50 -7.77
CA LEU A 341 11.48 -7.06 -8.72
C LEU A 341 10.77 -8.27 -8.16
N TYR A 342 11.49 -9.15 -7.45
CA TYR A 342 10.93 -10.33 -6.82
C TYR A 342 9.88 -9.95 -5.75
N ASP A 343 10.19 -9.02 -4.85
CA ASP A 343 9.25 -8.58 -3.81
C ASP A 343 7.96 -7.99 -4.43
N VAL A 344 8.12 -7.12 -5.45
CA VAL A 344 6.97 -6.58 -6.21
C VAL A 344 6.14 -7.70 -6.82
N ASN A 345 6.78 -8.59 -7.59
CA ASN A 345 6.06 -9.63 -8.33
C ASN A 345 5.45 -10.70 -7.41
N MET A 346 6.09 -11.00 -6.28
CA MET A 346 5.51 -11.85 -5.23
C MET A 346 4.27 -11.19 -4.59
N ALA A 347 4.33 -9.91 -4.29
CA ALA A 347 3.17 -9.19 -3.76
C ALA A 347 1.98 -9.24 -4.76
N LEU A 348 2.22 -8.97 -6.04
CA LEU A 348 1.19 -9.06 -7.08
C LEU A 348 0.66 -10.49 -7.23
N CYS A 349 1.53 -11.48 -7.21
CA CYS A 349 1.17 -12.90 -7.27
C CYS A 349 0.23 -13.30 -6.12
N TYR A 350 0.47 -12.78 -4.92
CA TYR A 350 -0.37 -13.01 -3.75
C TYR A 350 -1.63 -12.13 -3.70
N GLY A 351 -1.81 -11.21 -4.65
CA GLY A 351 -3.02 -10.41 -4.81
C GLY A 351 -2.97 -9.02 -4.19
N ALA A 352 -1.80 -8.45 -3.96
CA ALA A 352 -1.66 -7.05 -3.54
C ALA A 352 -2.37 -6.11 -4.52
N LYS A 353 -2.97 -5.04 -3.98
CA LYS A 353 -3.70 -4.02 -4.73
C LYS A 353 -3.03 -2.64 -4.68
N ALA A 354 -1.90 -2.54 -4.01
CA ALA A 354 -1.02 -1.38 -4.06
C ALA A 354 0.41 -1.80 -3.73
N ILE A 355 1.35 -1.04 -4.27
CA ILE A 355 2.78 -1.15 -3.99
C ILE A 355 3.27 0.17 -3.41
N GLN A 356 4.01 0.10 -2.32
CA GLN A 356 4.55 1.26 -1.64
C GLN A 356 6.05 1.09 -1.40
N TYR A 357 6.81 2.14 -1.61
CA TYR A 357 8.25 2.16 -1.39
C TYR A 357 8.60 2.92 -0.11
N PHE A 358 9.51 2.37 0.67
CA PHE A 358 10.10 3.04 1.82
C PHE A 358 11.63 3.11 1.66
N PRO A 359 12.18 4.34 1.62
CA PRO A 359 11.46 5.61 1.44
C PRO A 359 11.42 6.03 -0.04
N LEU A 360 10.51 6.93 -0.40
CA LEU A 360 10.55 7.62 -1.69
C LEU A 360 11.73 8.60 -1.73
N ILE A 361 11.81 9.45 -0.70
CA ILE A 361 12.92 10.39 -0.51
C ILE A 361 13.60 10.06 0.81
N GLN A 362 14.92 9.88 0.79
CA GLN A 362 15.68 9.65 2.02
C GLN A 362 15.67 10.90 2.89
N PRO A 363 15.14 10.86 4.13
CA PRO A 363 15.20 12.01 5.03
C PRO A 363 16.61 12.26 5.52
N PHE A 364 16.93 13.52 5.72
CA PHE A 364 18.28 13.96 6.06
C PHE A 364 18.67 13.71 7.52
N HIS A 365 17.76 13.37 8.40
CA HIS A 365 18.05 13.07 9.81
C HIS A 365 17.06 12.14 10.45
N PHE A 366 17.60 11.12 11.09
CA PHE A 366 17.03 10.57 12.31
C PHE A 366 18.08 10.71 13.42
N SER A 367 17.85 11.64 14.34
CA SER A 367 18.55 11.67 15.60
C SER A 367 17.82 10.72 16.55
N TYR A 368 18.36 9.54 16.78
CA TYR A 368 17.91 8.74 17.91
C TYR A 368 18.49 9.30 19.21
N ALA A 369 17.68 9.27 20.28
CA ALA A 369 17.98 9.79 21.61
C ALA A 369 19.20 9.14 22.34
N THR A 370 19.96 8.31 21.66
CA THR A 370 21.17 7.65 22.19
C THR A 370 22.46 8.44 21.97
N GLY A 371 22.37 9.68 21.49
CA GLY A 371 23.52 10.57 21.37
C GLY A 371 24.47 10.30 20.21
N GLY A 372 24.08 9.44 19.28
CA GLY A 372 24.77 9.23 18.01
C GLY A 372 24.06 9.95 16.88
N THR A 373 24.74 10.81 16.15
CA THR A 373 24.31 11.28 14.83
C THR A 373 24.43 10.10 13.90
N TYR A 374 23.29 9.48 13.52
CA TYR A 374 23.28 8.55 12.42
C TYR A 374 23.23 9.39 11.15
N ASP A 375 24.35 9.51 10.46
CA ASP A 375 24.38 9.97 9.09
C ASP A 375 23.68 8.91 8.25
N PHE A 376 22.40 9.13 7.93
CA PHE A 376 21.83 8.48 6.77
C PHE A 376 22.65 8.94 5.59
N THR A 377 23.48 8.07 5.11
CA THR A 377 24.21 8.40 3.92
C THR A 377 23.22 8.68 2.82
N ASN A 378 23.49 9.68 2.02
CA ASN A 378 22.63 10.30 1.01
C ASN A 378 22.09 9.39 -0.10
N ARG A 379 22.00 8.03 0.10
CA ARG A 379 21.90 7.09 -1.01
C ARG A 379 20.79 6.06 -0.90
N ASN A 380 19.96 6.13 0.12
CA ASN A 380 18.72 5.32 0.23
C ASN A 380 17.54 6.03 -0.39
N GLY A 381 16.44 5.30 -0.57
CA GLY A 381 15.23 5.80 -1.18
C GLY A 381 15.33 5.83 -2.71
N LEU A 382 14.25 6.21 -3.36
CA LEU A 382 14.28 6.46 -4.81
C LEU A 382 15.09 7.72 -5.12
N ILE A 383 15.00 8.70 -4.24
CA ILE A 383 15.76 9.96 -4.28
C ILE A 383 16.55 10.04 -2.97
N GLY A 384 17.86 10.21 -3.09
CA GLY A 384 18.74 10.37 -1.94
C GLY A 384 18.51 11.70 -1.21
N ALA A 385 18.99 11.80 0.03
CA ALA A 385 18.91 13.03 0.83
C ALA A 385 19.64 14.22 0.18
N ASP A 386 20.58 13.97 -0.72
CA ASP A 386 21.28 14.94 -1.55
C ASP A 386 20.49 15.39 -2.80
N GLY A 387 19.29 14.82 -3.02
CA GLY A 387 18.44 15.11 -4.15
C GLY A 387 18.77 14.33 -5.42
N ASN A 388 19.76 13.46 -5.41
CA ASN A 388 20.14 12.66 -6.56
C ASN A 388 19.26 11.38 -6.67
N LEU A 389 19.01 10.95 -7.90
CA LEU A 389 18.34 9.68 -8.15
C LEU A 389 19.27 8.53 -7.76
N THR A 390 18.73 7.58 -7.00
CA THR A 390 19.47 6.39 -6.60
C THR A 390 19.28 5.25 -7.61
N ARG A 391 19.98 4.13 -7.41
CA ARG A 391 19.74 2.91 -8.19
C ARG A 391 18.31 2.39 -8.03
N TRP A 392 17.73 2.49 -6.83
CA TRP A 392 16.36 2.04 -6.56
C TRP A 392 15.30 2.85 -7.30
N TYR A 393 15.58 4.09 -7.69
CA TYR A 393 14.72 4.84 -8.60
C TYR A 393 14.55 4.10 -9.94
N TYR A 394 15.64 3.63 -10.53
CA TYR A 394 15.61 2.94 -11.82
C TYR A 394 14.99 1.55 -11.70
N TYR A 395 15.26 0.86 -10.61
CA TYR A 395 14.63 -0.44 -10.31
C TYR A 395 13.13 -0.31 -10.11
N ALA A 396 12.69 0.66 -9.30
CA ALA A 396 11.28 0.96 -9.09
C ALA A 396 10.59 1.39 -10.37
N LYS A 397 11.20 2.26 -11.18
CA LYS A 397 10.66 2.68 -12.47
C LYS A 397 10.42 1.50 -13.40
N ARG A 398 11.36 0.55 -13.47
CA ARG A 398 11.19 -0.69 -14.23
C ARG A 398 10.05 -1.55 -13.68
N ALA A 399 10.00 -1.75 -12.37
CA ALA A 399 8.94 -2.49 -11.71
C ALA A 399 7.57 -1.85 -11.95
N ASN A 400 7.46 -0.53 -11.78
CA ASN A 400 6.23 0.22 -11.94
C ASN A 400 5.71 0.17 -13.39
N THR A 401 6.61 0.17 -14.39
CA THR A 401 6.23 -0.05 -15.79
C THR A 401 5.61 -1.44 -15.99
N GLN A 402 6.12 -2.46 -15.31
CA GLN A 402 5.52 -3.81 -15.36
C GLN A 402 4.16 -3.85 -14.64
N ILE A 403 4.05 -3.22 -13.46
CA ILE A 403 2.78 -3.11 -12.74
C ILE A 403 1.74 -2.43 -13.62
N GLN A 404 2.07 -1.30 -14.22
CA GLN A 404 1.16 -0.51 -15.06
C GLN A 404 0.67 -1.24 -16.32
N ALA A 405 1.36 -2.29 -16.75
CA ALA A 405 0.91 -3.12 -17.86
C ALA A 405 -0.09 -4.21 -17.44
N VAL A 406 -0.16 -4.54 -16.16
CA VAL A 406 -0.99 -5.63 -15.63
C VAL A 406 -2.06 -5.15 -14.65
N ASP A 407 -2.00 -3.89 -14.19
CA ASP A 407 -2.82 -3.41 -13.08
C ASP A 407 -4.33 -3.42 -13.41
N GLU A 408 -4.75 -3.04 -14.62
CA GLU A 408 -6.16 -3.15 -15.04
C GLU A 408 -6.71 -4.56 -14.80
N TYR A 409 -5.93 -5.59 -15.12
CA TYR A 409 -6.34 -6.97 -14.90
C TYR A 409 -6.34 -7.34 -13.43
N LEU A 410 -5.27 -6.99 -12.70
CA LEU A 410 -5.11 -7.38 -11.30
C LEU A 410 -6.08 -6.61 -10.40
N MET A 411 -6.38 -5.35 -10.71
CA MET A 411 -7.36 -4.55 -9.95
C MET A 411 -8.76 -5.13 -10.04
N HIS A 412 -9.13 -5.73 -11.18
CA HIS A 412 -10.41 -6.39 -11.40
C HIS A 412 -10.40 -7.90 -11.14
N SER A 413 -9.40 -8.40 -10.44
CA SER A 413 -9.25 -9.84 -10.17
C SER A 413 -9.33 -10.15 -8.69
N SER A 414 -9.95 -11.28 -8.34
CA SER A 414 -9.85 -11.90 -7.02
C SER A 414 -8.80 -13.01 -7.02
N SER A 415 -7.95 -13.04 -5.98
CA SER A 415 -6.96 -14.11 -5.79
C SER A 415 -7.63 -15.35 -5.23
N GLU A 416 -7.62 -16.46 -6.00
CA GLU A 416 -8.27 -17.72 -5.60
C GLU A 416 -7.28 -18.71 -5.00
N LYS A 417 -6.09 -18.87 -5.60
CA LYS A 417 -5.12 -19.88 -5.21
C LYS A 417 -3.69 -19.44 -5.54
N ILE A 418 -2.73 -19.98 -4.81
CA ILE A 418 -1.30 -19.88 -5.15
C ILE A 418 -0.78 -21.30 -5.42
N LEU A 419 -0.14 -21.50 -6.57
CA LEU A 419 0.50 -22.75 -6.94
C LEU A 419 2.03 -22.57 -6.84
N VAL A 420 2.69 -23.53 -6.20
CA VAL A 420 4.14 -23.54 -5.99
C VAL A 420 4.75 -24.68 -6.78
N HIS A 421 5.67 -24.37 -7.69
CA HIS A 421 6.34 -25.33 -8.57
C HIS A 421 7.85 -25.35 -8.35
N GLY A 422 8.43 -26.55 -8.35
CA GLY A 422 9.85 -26.82 -8.21
C GLY A 422 10.31 -27.04 -6.78
N ASP A 423 11.40 -27.80 -6.63
CA ASP A 423 11.79 -28.35 -5.32
C ASP A 423 12.18 -27.27 -4.31
N LYS A 424 12.88 -26.22 -4.75
CA LYS A 424 13.32 -25.14 -3.84
C LYS A 424 12.16 -24.29 -3.37
N ALA A 425 11.26 -23.92 -4.29
CA ALA A 425 10.07 -23.14 -3.95
C ALA A 425 9.14 -23.92 -3.01
N ILE A 426 8.95 -25.22 -3.27
CA ILE A 426 8.16 -26.11 -2.41
C ILE A 426 8.80 -26.24 -1.03
N ASP A 427 10.12 -26.43 -0.94
CA ASP A 427 10.81 -26.53 0.36
C ASP A 427 10.60 -25.25 1.18
N ALA A 428 10.82 -24.08 0.59
CA ALA A 428 10.74 -22.79 1.30
C ALA A 428 9.31 -22.40 1.68
N ILE A 429 8.34 -22.54 0.76
CA ILE A 429 6.99 -22.00 0.94
C ILE A 429 6.05 -23.02 1.58
N ILE A 430 6.12 -24.30 1.15
CA ILE A 430 5.18 -25.32 1.60
C ILE A 430 5.74 -26.12 2.79
N THR A 431 7.01 -26.54 2.73
CA THR A 431 7.58 -27.44 3.74
C THR A 431 8.04 -26.70 4.99
N LYS A 432 8.76 -25.60 4.81
CA LYS A 432 9.30 -24.76 5.91
C LYS A 432 8.38 -23.60 6.27
N GLY A 433 7.59 -23.13 5.31
CA GLY A 433 6.68 -22.01 5.49
C GLY A 433 5.41 -22.36 6.28
N GLN A 434 4.54 -21.37 6.38
CA GLN A 434 3.20 -21.49 7.00
C GLN A 434 2.12 -21.18 5.93
N PRO A 435 1.96 -22.05 4.92
CA PRO A 435 1.02 -21.81 3.85
C PRO A 435 -0.43 -21.91 4.36
N THR A 436 -1.31 -21.08 3.81
CA THR A 436 -2.78 -21.27 3.96
C THR A 436 -3.23 -22.44 3.08
N GLU A 437 -4.46 -22.93 3.31
CA GLU A 437 -5.02 -24.10 2.59
C GLU A 437 -5.10 -23.93 1.07
N ASP A 438 -5.07 -22.70 0.58
CA ASP A 438 -5.12 -22.35 -0.84
C ASP A 438 -3.73 -22.01 -1.44
N ILE A 439 -2.65 -22.22 -0.69
CA ILE A 439 -1.27 -22.21 -1.16
C ILE A 439 -0.76 -23.64 -1.21
N VAL A 440 -0.67 -24.20 -2.42
CA VAL A 440 -0.44 -25.63 -2.64
C VAL A 440 0.61 -25.90 -3.69
N VAL A 441 1.14 -27.12 -3.71
CA VAL A 441 2.01 -27.58 -4.80
C VAL A 441 1.25 -27.52 -6.13
N ALA A 442 1.96 -27.09 -7.19
CA ALA A 442 1.38 -26.92 -8.52
C ALA A 442 0.72 -28.20 -9.05
N GLY A 443 -0.50 -28.04 -9.52
CA GLY A 443 -1.35 -29.09 -10.05
C GLY A 443 -2.50 -28.47 -10.87
N ASP A 444 -3.55 -29.21 -11.08
CA ASP A 444 -4.73 -28.77 -11.84
C ASP A 444 -5.38 -27.54 -11.20
N TYR A 445 -5.61 -26.53 -12.02
CA TYR A 445 -6.40 -25.36 -11.67
C TYR A 445 -7.19 -24.87 -12.88
N ARG A 446 -8.49 -25.00 -12.87
CA ARG A 446 -9.37 -24.69 -14.00
C ARG A 446 -8.81 -25.33 -15.29
N GLN A 447 -8.42 -24.54 -16.28
CA GLN A 447 -7.87 -25.02 -17.56
C GLN A 447 -6.39 -25.40 -17.48
N LEU A 448 -5.64 -24.92 -16.49
CA LEU A 448 -4.24 -25.29 -16.29
C LEU A 448 -4.13 -26.74 -15.82
N LYS A 449 -3.28 -27.55 -16.49
CA LYS A 449 -3.06 -28.96 -16.17
C LYS A 449 -1.73 -29.24 -15.50
N SER A 450 -0.69 -28.56 -15.91
CA SER A 450 0.65 -28.73 -15.34
C SER A 450 1.53 -27.52 -15.54
N VAL A 451 2.49 -27.41 -14.66
CA VAL A 451 3.61 -26.49 -14.75
C VAL A 451 4.88 -27.31 -14.86
N SER A 452 5.83 -26.90 -15.68
CA SER A 452 7.11 -27.55 -15.85
C SER A 452 8.23 -26.54 -16.08
N GLY A 453 9.48 -26.95 -15.88
CA GLY A 453 10.65 -26.10 -15.99
C GLY A 453 11.23 -25.72 -14.63
N ASP A 454 11.73 -24.49 -14.51
CA ASP A 454 12.40 -23.99 -13.32
C ASP A 454 11.41 -23.63 -12.19
N ASP A 455 11.92 -23.50 -10.95
CA ASP A 455 11.14 -23.12 -9.78
C ASP A 455 10.37 -21.82 -10.01
N SER A 456 9.07 -21.83 -9.71
CA SER A 456 8.15 -20.70 -9.95
C SER A 456 6.97 -20.70 -9.01
N ILE A 457 6.37 -19.52 -8.83
CA ILE A 457 5.13 -19.32 -8.07
C ILE A 457 4.07 -18.77 -9.00
N ILE A 458 2.85 -19.29 -8.92
CA ILE A 458 1.76 -18.89 -9.80
C ILE A 458 0.55 -18.42 -8.97
N GLY A 459 0.25 -17.14 -9.02
CA GLY A 459 -1.00 -16.58 -8.53
C GLY A 459 -2.14 -16.91 -9.49
N CYS A 460 -3.17 -17.53 -8.97
CA CYS A 460 -4.35 -17.90 -9.72
C CYS A 460 -5.49 -16.95 -9.39
N PHE A 461 -6.02 -16.27 -10.40
CA PHE A 461 -7.01 -15.22 -10.26
C PHE A 461 -8.26 -15.50 -11.06
N ASN A 462 -9.37 -14.99 -10.55
CA ASN A 462 -10.60 -14.82 -11.30
C ASN A 462 -10.66 -13.37 -11.82
N TYR A 463 -10.49 -13.19 -13.12
CA TYR A 463 -10.64 -11.92 -13.81
C TYR A 463 -11.94 -11.90 -14.59
N LYS A 464 -12.99 -11.24 -14.06
CA LYS A 464 -14.29 -11.13 -14.76
C LYS A 464 -14.83 -12.49 -15.22
N GLY A 465 -14.73 -13.52 -14.38
CA GLY A 465 -15.10 -14.89 -14.72
C GLY A 465 -14.07 -15.69 -15.53
N LYS A 466 -13.01 -15.06 -16.02
CA LYS A 466 -11.92 -15.70 -16.77
C LYS A 466 -10.79 -16.12 -15.84
N THR A 467 -9.99 -17.08 -16.30
CA THR A 467 -8.75 -17.47 -15.62
C THR A 467 -7.64 -16.50 -15.95
N ALA A 468 -7.00 -15.93 -14.93
CA ALA A 468 -5.76 -15.19 -15.04
C ALA A 468 -4.69 -15.84 -14.14
N LEU A 469 -3.47 -15.95 -14.65
CA LEU A 469 -2.34 -16.59 -13.99
C LEU A 469 -1.18 -15.60 -13.94
N TYR A 470 -0.69 -15.29 -12.74
CA TYR A 470 0.49 -14.44 -12.57
C TYR A 470 1.68 -15.31 -12.20
N VAL A 471 2.59 -15.53 -13.13
CA VAL A 471 3.75 -16.43 -12.98
C VAL A 471 4.97 -15.63 -12.57
N VAL A 472 5.62 -16.03 -11.47
CA VAL A 472 6.83 -15.37 -10.93
C VAL A 472 8.00 -16.34 -10.96
N ASN A 473 9.15 -15.88 -11.45
CA ASN A 473 10.42 -16.58 -11.32
C ASN A 473 10.84 -16.63 -9.85
N TYR A 474 11.01 -17.81 -9.30
CA TYR A 474 11.45 -17.97 -7.90
C TYR A 474 12.89 -17.48 -7.68
N SER A 475 13.73 -17.45 -8.71
CA SER A 475 15.11 -16.99 -8.59
C SER A 475 15.22 -15.47 -8.66
N ARG A 476 15.89 -14.88 -7.66
CA ARG A 476 16.20 -13.44 -7.59
C ARG A 476 17.48 -13.07 -8.36
N THR A 477 18.24 -14.07 -8.84
CA THR A 477 19.57 -13.86 -9.41
C THR A 477 19.76 -14.49 -10.79
N ALA A 478 18.89 -15.40 -11.21
CA ALA A 478 19.01 -16.12 -12.46
C ALA A 478 17.70 -16.11 -13.27
N LYS A 479 17.81 -16.30 -14.56
CA LYS A 479 16.66 -16.51 -15.45
C LYS A 479 16.02 -17.86 -15.17
N ALA A 480 14.71 -17.95 -15.41
CA ALA A 480 13.93 -19.17 -15.36
C ALA A 480 13.18 -19.41 -16.66
N ASN A 481 13.06 -20.68 -17.06
CA ASN A 481 12.19 -21.12 -18.14
C ASN A 481 11.05 -21.93 -17.54
N VAL A 482 9.83 -21.44 -17.69
CA VAL A 482 8.61 -22.04 -17.13
C VAL A 482 7.63 -22.30 -18.27
N THR A 483 7.01 -23.48 -18.30
CA THR A 483 5.98 -23.80 -19.30
C THR A 483 4.68 -24.18 -18.59
N LEU A 484 3.61 -23.44 -18.91
CA LEU A 484 2.26 -23.76 -18.52
C LEU A 484 1.59 -24.63 -19.58
N SER A 485 1.00 -25.77 -19.19
CA SER A 485 0.27 -26.67 -20.10
C SER A 485 -1.21 -26.68 -19.73
N PHE A 486 -2.08 -26.58 -20.73
CA PHE A 486 -3.53 -26.48 -20.58
C PHE A 486 -4.25 -27.72 -21.15
N ASP A 487 -5.51 -27.89 -20.78
CA ASP A 487 -6.32 -29.07 -21.15
C ASP A 487 -6.76 -29.11 -22.62
N LYS A 488 -6.63 -27.98 -23.37
CA LYS A 488 -6.89 -27.88 -24.81
C LYS A 488 -5.76 -27.17 -25.53
N SER A 489 -5.65 -27.43 -26.82
CA SER A 489 -4.57 -26.90 -27.68
C SER A 489 -4.91 -25.62 -28.43
N ASP A 490 -6.12 -25.09 -28.27
CA ASP A 490 -6.66 -23.99 -29.09
C ASP A 490 -7.14 -22.79 -28.27
N TYR A 491 -6.73 -22.69 -27.00
CA TYR A 491 -7.01 -21.52 -26.17
C TYR A 491 -6.32 -20.29 -26.73
N ARG A 492 -7.01 -19.15 -26.58
CA ARG A 492 -6.42 -17.84 -26.79
C ARG A 492 -6.04 -17.23 -25.44
N TYR A 493 -4.89 -16.61 -25.41
CA TYR A 493 -4.34 -15.94 -24.23
C TYR A 493 -3.83 -14.57 -24.59
N THR A 494 -3.99 -13.64 -23.67
CA THR A 494 -3.18 -12.42 -23.63
C THR A 494 -2.04 -12.66 -22.62
N VAL A 495 -0.80 -12.56 -23.09
CA VAL A 495 0.41 -12.68 -22.28
C VAL A 495 1.00 -11.28 -22.12
N ILE A 496 1.19 -10.85 -20.88
CA ILE A 496 1.77 -9.55 -20.55
C ILE A 496 3.05 -9.77 -19.77
N GLN A 497 4.15 -9.32 -20.32
CA GLN A 497 5.50 -9.46 -19.74
C GLN A 497 6.35 -8.25 -20.11
N ARG A 498 7.14 -7.71 -19.17
CA ARG A 498 8.04 -6.55 -19.38
C ARG A 498 7.37 -5.29 -19.88
N GLY A 499 6.08 -5.12 -19.58
CA GLY A 499 5.29 -4.01 -20.12
C GLY A 499 4.78 -4.23 -21.55
N GLU A 500 5.05 -5.36 -22.18
CA GLU A 500 4.60 -5.71 -23.51
C GLU A 500 3.46 -6.72 -23.46
N THR A 501 2.53 -6.62 -24.40
CA THR A 501 1.35 -7.49 -24.53
C THR A 501 1.42 -8.28 -25.84
N ALA A 502 1.16 -9.59 -25.76
CA ALA A 502 1.10 -10.46 -26.92
C ALA A 502 -0.11 -11.40 -26.84
N ASP A 503 -0.82 -11.56 -27.95
CA ASP A 503 -1.86 -12.58 -28.08
C ASP A 503 -1.24 -13.90 -28.57
N VAL A 504 -1.51 -14.98 -27.86
CA VAL A 504 -0.98 -16.32 -28.11
C VAL A 504 -2.12 -17.32 -28.24
N VAL A 505 -2.00 -18.26 -29.15
CA VAL A 505 -2.93 -19.41 -29.30
C VAL A 505 -2.15 -20.71 -29.10
N GLY A 506 -2.65 -21.57 -28.22
CA GLY A 506 -2.00 -22.87 -27.99
C GLY A 506 -2.48 -23.60 -26.75
N GLY A 507 -1.94 -24.81 -26.54
CA GLY A 507 -2.13 -25.61 -25.33
C GLY A 507 -0.96 -25.50 -24.36
N GLN A 508 0.11 -24.80 -24.75
CA GLN A 508 1.29 -24.55 -23.93
C GLN A 508 1.77 -23.12 -24.10
N ILE A 509 2.18 -22.51 -23.01
CA ILE A 509 2.79 -21.18 -22.97
C ILE A 509 4.16 -21.29 -22.33
N PRO A 510 5.24 -21.26 -23.13
CA PRO A 510 6.59 -21.14 -22.60
C PRO A 510 6.89 -19.68 -22.24
N LEU A 511 7.46 -19.48 -21.06
CA LEU A 511 7.91 -18.20 -20.54
C LEU A 511 9.41 -18.25 -20.25
N THR A 512 10.13 -17.19 -20.59
CA THR A 512 11.49 -16.96 -20.11
C THR A 512 11.47 -15.69 -19.25
N LEU A 513 11.65 -15.87 -17.95
CA LEU A 513 11.57 -14.81 -16.96
C LEU A 513 12.97 -14.42 -16.49
N ASP A 514 13.27 -13.13 -16.42
CA ASP A 514 14.51 -12.64 -15.80
C ASP A 514 14.48 -12.84 -14.28
N ALA A 515 15.55 -12.53 -13.57
CA ALA A 515 15.64 -12.62 -12.12
C ALA A 515 14.52 -11.80 -11.45
N GLY A 516 13.72 -12.46 -10.61
CA GLY A 516 12.58 -11.86 -9.90
C GLY A 516 11.42 -11.38 -10.78
N GLU A 517 11.46 -11.65 -12.07
CA GLU A 517 10.42 -11.18 -13.02
C GLU A 517 9.13 -11.96 -12.90
N GLY A 518 8.00 -11.26 -13.20
CA GLY A 518 6.68 -11.84 -13.34
C GLY A 518 6.09 -11.67 -14.76
N ALA A 519 5.09 -12.50 -15.08
CA ALA A 519 4.29 -12.39 -16.29
C ALA A 519 2.83 -12.73 -15.99
N LEU A 520 1.91 -11.98 -16.59
CA LEU A 520 0.47 -12.25 -16.49
C LEU A 520 -0.03 -12.95 -17.75
N ILE A 521 -0.79 -14.00 -17.58
CA ILE A 521 -1.49 -14.73 -18.64
C ILE A 521 -2.98 -14.69 -18.36
N VAL A 522 -3.75 -14.13 -19.29
CA VAL A 522 -5.21 -14.05 -19.20
C VAL A 522 -5.84 -14.89 -20.31
N LEU A 523 -6.70 -15.84 -19.94
CA LEU A 523 -7.48 -16.60 -20.92
C LEU A 523 -8.56 -15.70 -21.51
N ALA A 524 -8.66 -15.70 -22.83
CA ALA A 524 -9.59 -14.85 -23.58
C ALA A 524 -11.07 -15.24 -23.39
#